data_2197f9dffd92611e7cba0c77c947672f
#
_entry.id   2197f9dffd92611e7cba0c77c947672f
#
_cell.length_a   1.000
_cell.length_b   1.000
_cell.length_c   1.000
_cell.angle_alpha   90.00
_cell.angle_beta   90.00
_cell.angle_gamma   90.00
#
_symmetry.space_group_name_H-M   'P 1'
#
loop_
_entity.id
_entity.type
_entity.pdbx_description
1 polymer ?
#
loop_
_entity_poly.entity_id
_entity_poly.type
_entity_poly.pdbx_seq_one_letter_code
_entity_poly.pdbx_strand_id
1 'polypeptide(L)'
;MSGATTSKGFYRLIGTIIGGAVTILFVPHLVNSPEILTLAIGLWMGICLAISLLDGTPRSYLFMLAGYTVAIASFAVVSVPETTFDYAVGGVKESAIGIIGAAVVNRIVFPRHSGPVLVSRIDNWLRDGAKLALASLRGEGATPEFLRDRQRLAADALELRN
;
A
#
# COMPACT_ATOMS: atom_id res chain seq x y z
N MET A 1 10.22 0.09 10.81
CA MET A 1 9.09 -0.39 9.98
C MET A 1 7.70 -0.18 10.60
N SER A 2 7.55 0.33 11.80
CA SER A 2 6.26 0.79 12.33
C SER A 2 5.61 1.89 11.46
N GLY A 3 6.40 2.72 10.80
CA GLY A 3 5.91 3.76 9.90
C GLY A 3 5.20 3.25 8.65
N ALA A 4 5.62 2.13 8.06
CA ALA A 4 5.01 1.60 6.84
C ALA A 4 3.61 1.02 7.09
N THR A 5 3.39 0.36 8.24
CA THR A 5 2.09 -0.19 8.60
C THR A 5 1.10 0.92 8.98
N THR A 6 1.57 1.92 9.73
CA THR A 6 0.77 3.10 10.10
C THR A 6 0.41 3.93 8.86
N SER A 7 1.36 4.11 7.93
CA SER A 7 1.13 4.80 6.67
C SER A 7 0.07 4.09 5.81
N LYS A 8 0.14 2.77 5.67
CA LYS A 8 -0.87 1.99 4.93
C LYS A 8 -2.27 2.09 5.58
N GLY A 9 -2.34 2.09 6.92
CA GLY A 9 -3.59 2.30 7.66
C GLY A 9 -4.19 3.67 7.37
N PHE A 10 -3.37 4.72 7.36
CA PHE A 10 -3.80 6.07 7.06
C PHE A 10 -4.33 6.21 5.62
N TYR A 11 -3.62 5.65 4.63
CA TYR A 11 -4.10 5.64 3.24
C TYR A 11 -5.38 4.84 3.07
N ARG A 12 -5.55 3.76 3.85
CA ARG A 12 -6.81 3.01 3.89
C ARG A 12 -7.97 3.88 4.36
N LEU A 13 -7.81 4.61 5.45
CA LEU A 13 -8.85 5.47 5.99
C LEU A 13 -9.25 6.54 4.98
N ILE A 14 -8.28 7.24 4.38
CA ILE A 14 -8.55 8.27 3.37
C ILE A 14 -9.26 7.66 2.16
N GLY A 15 -8.81 6.51 1.66
CA GLY A 15 -9.46 5.82 0.54
C GLY A 15 -10.93 5.47 0.83
N THR A 16 -11.22 5.00 2.04
CA THR A 16 -12.60 4.70 2.47
C THR A 16 -13.44 5.98 2.58
N ILE A 17 -12.89 7.08 3.08
CA ILE A 17 -13.60 8.37 3.16
C ILE A 17 -13.93 8.89 1.75
N ILE A 18 -12.98 8.86 0.84
CA ILE A 18 -13.19 9.29 -0.56
C ILE A 18 -14.24 8.39 -1.22
N GLY A 19 -14.13 7.07 -1.08
CA GLY A 19 -15.10 6.13 -1.62
C GLY A 19 -16.50 6.34 -1.05
N GLY A 20 -16.63 6.54 0.25
CA GLY A 20 -17.90 6.87 0.91
C GLY A 20 -18.51 8.17 0.41
N ALA A 21 -17.72 9.23 0.25
CA ALA A 21 -18.17 10.52 -0.27
C ALA A 21 -18.69 10.40 -1.71
N VAL A 22 -18.00 9.65 -2.56
CA VAL A 22 -18.44 9.39 -3.95
C VAL A 22 -19.71 8.54 -3.98
N THR A 23 -19.85 7.58 -3.07
CA THR A 23 -21.09 6.78 -2.95
C THR A 23 -22.28 7.67 -2.58
N ILE A 24 -22.12 8.59 -1.60
CA ILE A 24 -23.15 9.57 -1.21
C ILE A 24 -23.51 10.48 -2.39
N LEU A 25 -22.57 10.78 -3.26
CA LEU A 25 -22.83 11.60 -4.44
C LEU A 25 -23.55 10.80 -5.53
N PHE A 26 -23.14 9.57 -5.82
CA PHE A 26 -23.66 8.80 -6.96
C PHE A 26 -25.01 8.16 -6.67
N VAL A 27 -25.18 7.48 -5.54
CA VAL A 27 -26.36 6.67 -5.27
C VAL A 27 -27.66 7.51 -5.24
N PRO A 28 -27.79 8.57 -4.44
CA PRO A 28 -29.02 9.33 -4.37
C PRO A 28 -29.42 10.00 -5.69
N HIS A 29 -28.43 10.35 -6.53
CA HIS A 29 -28.70 11.06 -7.79
C HIS A 29 -28.95 10.13 -8.96
N LEU A 30 -28.37 8.93 -8.95
CA LEU A 30 -28.35 8.00 -10.10
C LEU A 30 -29.16 6.72 -9.84
N VAL A 31 -29.73 6.52 -8.66
CA VAL A 31 -30.49 5.31 -8.31
C VAL A 31 -31.69 5.06 -9.25
N ASN A 32 -32.31 6.12 -9.76
CA ASN A 32 -33.43 6.04 -10.70
C ASN A 32 -33.04 5.57 -12.11
N SER A 33 -31.72 5.52 -12.40
CA SER A 33 -31.14 5.11 -13.68
C SER A 33 -30.01 4.11 -13.45
N PRO A 34 -30.33 2.83 -13.19
CA PRO A 34 -29.34 1.83 -12.78
C PRO A 34 -28.21 1.61 -13.81
N GLU A 35 -28.51 1.82 -15.09
CA GLU A 35 -27.53 1.74 -16.17
C GLU A 35 -26.46 2.84 -16.03
N ILE A 36 -26.90 4.07 -15.77
CA ILE A 36 -26.01 5.22 -15.59
C ILE A 36 -25.21 5.07 -14.29
N LEU A 37 -25.86 4.60 -13.22
CA LEU A 37 -25.19 4.32 -11.94
C LEU A 37 -24.07 3.30 -12.13
N THR A 38 -24.35 2.17 -12.80
CA THR A 38 -23.35 1.13 -13.05
C THR A 38 -22.21 1.64 -13.91
N LEU A 39 -22.50 2.43 -14.95
CA LEU A 39 -21.48 3.04 -15.79
C LEU A 39 -20.62 4.02 -15.00
N ALA A 40 -21.21 4.86 -14.16
CA ALA A 40 -20.49 5.82 -13.33
C ALA A 40 -19.57 5.13 -12.32
N ILE A 41 -20.04 4.06 -11.67
CA ILE A 41 -19.23 3.24 -10.76
C ILE A 41 -18.07 2.58 -11.52
N GLY A 42 -18.34 1.98 -12.68
CA GLY A 42 -17.33 1.33 -13.51
C GLY A 42 -16.26 2.30 -14.00
N LEU A 43 -16.67 3.49 -14.45
CA LEU A 43 -15.75 4.55 -14.87
C LEU A 43 -14.87 5.03 -13.70
N TRP A 44 -15.48 5.26 -12.54
CA TRP A 44 -14.74 5.65 -11.33
C TRP A 44 -13.72 4.59 -10.92
N MET A 45 -14.12 3.32 -10.88
CA MET A 45 -13.20 2.21 -10.60
C MET A 45 -12.06 2.13 -11.63
N GLY A 46 -12.38 2.28 -12.91
CA GLY A 46 -11.39 2.26 -13.99
C GLY A 46 -10.35 3.37 -13.84
N ILE A 47 -10.79 4.59 -13.54
CA ILE A 47 -9.90 5.74 -13.29
C ILE A 47 -9.03 5.49 -12.06
N CYS A 48 -9.62 5.07 -10.94
CA CYS A 48 -8.88 4.76 -9.72
C CYS A 48 -7.85 3.65 -9.93
N LEU A 49 -8.21 2.60 -10.67
CA LEU A 49 -7.31 1.50 -10.99
C LEU A 49 -6.18 1.97 -11.91
N ALA A 50 -6.47 2.76 -12.94
CA ALA A 50 -5.47 3.31 -13.84
C ALA A 50 -4.44 4.16 -13.08
N ILE A 51 -4.90 5.06 -12.20
CA ILE A 51 -4.02 5.87 -11.35
C ILE A 51 -3.19 4.97 -10.42
N SER A 52 -3.81 3.96 -9.82
CA SER A 52 -3.13 3.02 -8.93
C SER A 52 -2.03 2.22 -9.63
N LEU A 53 -2.22 1.86 -10.90
CA LEU A 53 -1.23 1.14 -11.68
C LEU A 53 -0.08 2.03 -12.17
N LEU A 54 -0.37 3.30 -12.43
CA LEU A 54 0.65 4.28 -12.86
C LEU A 54 1.51 4.76 -11.69
N ASP A 55 0.96 4.78 -10.48
CA ASP A 55 1.66 5.21 -9.28
C ASP A 55 2.29 4.01 -8.55
N GLY A 56 3.58 3.77 -8.77
CA GLY A 56 4.36 2.72 -8.09
C GLY A 56 4.66 2.99 -6.60
N THR A 57 4.02 3.99 -5.98
CA THR A 57 4.23 4.37 -4.58
C THR A 57 3.20 3.71 -3.65
N PRO A 58 3.43 3.69 -2.31
CA PRO A 58 2.43 3.22 -1.35
C PRO A 58 1.09 3.97 -1.41
N ARG A 59 1.03 5.11 -2.10
CA ARG A 59 -0.19 5.90 -2.31
C ARG A 59 -1.15 5.25 -3.30
N SER A 60 -0.66 4.40 -4.19
CA SER A 60 -1.48 3.64 -5.14
C SER A 60 -2.58 2.83 -4.44
N TYR A 61 -2.28 2.34 -3.24
CA TYR A 61 -3.22 1.62 -2.39
C TYR A 61 -4.47 2.43 -2.01
N LEU A 62 -4.32 3.75 -1.83
CA LEU A 62 -5.45 4.66 -1.56
C LEU A 62 -6.44 4.67 -2.72
N PHE A 63 -5.96 4.84 -3.95
CA PHE A 63 -6.81 4.89 -5.13
C PHE A 63 -7.53 3.56 -5.38
N MET A 64 -6.82 2.45 -5.22
CA MET A 64 -7.43 1.13 -5.32
C MET A 64 -8.56 0.96 -4.31
N LEU A 65 -8.36 1.39 -3.06
CA LEU A 65 -9.39 1.35 -2.03
C LEU A 65 -10.58 2.26 -2.33
N ALA A 66 -10.34 3.50 -2.73
CA ALA A 66 -11.38 4.45 -3.09
C ALA A 66 -12.26 3.90 -4.24
N GLY A 67 -11.63 3.22 -5.21
CA GLY A 67 -12.34 2.60 -6.32
C GLY A 67 -13.28 1.50 -5.88
N TYR A 68 -12.79 0.46 -5.21
CA TYR A 68 -13.63 -0.68 -4.84
C TYR A 68 -14.64 -0.36 -3.73
N THR A 69 -14.32 0.60 -2.83
CA THR A 69 -15.26 1.01 -1.77
C THR A 69 -16.54 1.58 -2.36
N VAL A 70 -16.45 2.37 -3.43
CA VAL A 70 -17.62 2.91 -4.13
C VAL A 70 -18.50 1.78 -4.67
N ALA A 71 -17.90 0.76 -5.30
CA ALA A 71 -18.66 -0.36 -5.83
C ALA A 71 -19.38 -1.14 -4.72
N ILE A 72 -18.65 -1.55 -3.68
CA ILE A 72 -19.25 -2.32 -2.57
C ILE A 72 -20.34 -1.50 -1.88
N ALA A 73 -20.08 -0.25 -1.54
CA ALA A 73 -21.04 0.59 -0.84
C ALA A 73 -22.26 0.90 -1.68
N SER A 74 -22.09 1.25 -2.97
CA SER A 74 -23.23 1.58 -3.85
C SER A 74 -24.15 0.39 -4.07
N PHE A 75 -23.61 -0.80 -4.32
CA PHE A 75 -24.45 -2.00 -4.48
C PHE A 75 -25.12 -2.43 -3.18
N ALA A 76 -24.51 -2.17 -2.02
CA ALA A 76 -25.12 -2.49 -0.74
C ALA A 76 -26.36 -1.63 -0.42
N VAL A 77 -26.38 -0.37 -0.87
CA VAL A 77 -27.45 0.60 -0.52
C VAL A 77 -28.36 0.97 -1.68
N VAL A 78 -28.16 0.38 -2.88
CA VAL A 78 -28.94 0.71 -4.07
C VAL A 78 -30.45 0.50 -3.87
N SER A 79 -30.84 -0.49 -3.05
CA SER A 79 -32.25 -0.81 -2.76
C SER A 79 -32.87 0.10 -1.69
N VAL A 80 -32.03 0.80 -0.88
CA VAL A 80 -32.47 1.65 0.23
C VAL A 80 -31.58 2.92 0.25
N PRO A 81 -31.75 3.81 -0.75
CA PRO A 81 -30.84 4.94 -0.98
C PRO A 81 -30.77 5.93 0.20
N GLU A 82 -31.84 6.02 1.00
CA GLU A 82 -31.89 6.87 2.20
C GLU A 82 -30.87 6.48 3.26
N THR A 83 -30.39 5.23 3.26
CA THR A 83 -29.38 4.74 4.22
C THR A 83 -27.95 4.97 3.75
N THR A 84 -27.74 5.54 2.57
CA THR A 84 -26.39 5.71 1.96
C THR A 84 -25.44 6.47 2.86
N PHE A 85 -25.92 7.52 3.51
CA PHE A 85 -25.10 8.32 4.43
C PHE A 85 -24.67 7.50 5.66
N ASP A 86 -25.61 6.83 6.30
CA ASP A 86 -25.33 6.01 7.48
C ASP A 86 -24.38 4.86 7.16
N TYR A 87 -24.54 4.23 6.00
CA TYR A 87 -23.68 3.16 5.52
C TYR A 87 -22.25 3.68 5.26
N ALA A 88 -22.10 4.82 4.61
CA ALA A 88 -20.81 5.42 4.36
C ALA A 88 -20.07 5.80 5.66
N VAL A 89 -20.80 6.42 6.60
CA VAL A 89 -20.25 6.76 7.93
C VAL A 89 -19.91 5.50 8.73
N GLY A 90 -20.74 4.47 8.65
CA GLY A 90 -20.48 3.14 9.25
C GLY A 90 -19.17 2.55 8.75
N GLY A 91 -18.98 2.50 7.44
CA GLY A 91 -17.75 1.97 6.82
C GLY A 91 -16.48 2.72 7.21
N VAL A 92 -16.56 4.05 7.38
CA VAL A 92 -15.43 4.84 7.89
C VAL A 92 -15.13 4.49 9.35
N LYS A 93 -16.15 4.37 10.20
CA LYS A 93 -16.01 3.97 11.62
C LYS A 93 -15.40 2.59 11.75
N GLU A 94 -15.91 1.60 11.01
CA GLU A 94 -15.39 0.23 11.01
C GLU A 94 -13.93 0.17 10.54
N SER A 95 -13.59 0.91 9.49
CA SER A 95 -12.22 1.01 9.00
C SER A 95 -11.30 1.63 10.04
N ALA A 96 -11.73 2.68 10.75
CA ALA A 96 -10.95 3.32 11.79
C ALA A 96 -10.69 2.36 12.97
N ILE A 97 -11.72 1.66 13.43
CA ILE A 97 -11.62 0.65 14.51
C ILE A 97 -10.66 -0.47 14.09
N GLY A 98 -10.80 -0.98 12.85
CA GLY A 98 -9.92 -2.01 12.32
C GLY A 98 -8.45 -1.58 12.25
N ILE A 99 -8.17 -0.33 11.85
CA ILE A 99 -6.81 0.23 11.80
C ILE A 99 -6.23 0.36 13.21
N ILE A 100 -7.01 0.86 14.18
CA ILE A 100 -6.58 1.00 15.57
C ILE A 100 -6.30 -0.39 16.16
N GLY A 101 -7.22 -1.35 15.97
CA GLY A 101 -7.04 -2.73 16.43
C GLY A 101 -5.79 -3.38 15.85
N ALA A 102 -5.58 -3.26 14.55
CA ALA A 102 -4.38 -3.77 13.88
C ALA A 102 -3.10 -3.11 14.39
N ALA A 103 -3.12 -1.80 14.65
CA ALA A 103 -1.98 -1.06 15.20
C ALA A 103 -1.65 -1.53 16.64
N VAL A 104 -2.66 -1.74 17.48
CA VAL A 104 -2.50 -2.24 18.84
C VAL A 104 -1.93 -3.67 18.84
N VAL A 105 -2.54 -4.57 18.07
CA VAL A 105 -2.06 -5.96 17.95
C VAL A 105 -0.62 -6.00 17.44
N ASN A 106 -0.29 -5.23 16.41
CA ASN A 106 1.06 -5.16 15.85
C ASN A 106 2.08 -4.66 16.89
N ARG A 107 1.68 -3.74 17.76
CA ARG A 107 2.54 -3.19 18.80
C ARG A 107 2.77 -4.18 19.95
N ILE A 108 1.77 -4.99 20.28
CA ILE A 108 1.83 -5.95 21.39
C ILE A 108 2.48 -7.26 20.95
N VAL A 109 2.04 -7.81 19.81
CA VAL A 109 2.46 -9.15 19.35
C VAL A 109 3.81 -9.10 18.62
N PHE A 110 4.11 -8.01 17.92
CA PHE A 110 5.35 -7.85 17.14
C PHE A 110 6.12 -6.59 17.53
N PRO A 111 6.70 -6.49 18.74
CA PRO A 111 7.55 -5.37 19.13
C PRO A 111 8.92 -5.45 18.43
N ARG A 112 8.95 -5.57 17.10
CA ARG A 112 10.18 -5.69 16.33
C ARG A 112 10.78 -4.32 16.07
N HIS A 113 11.89 -4.04 16.70
CA HIS A 113 12.83 -2.99 16.34
C HIS A 113 13.60 -3.40 15.07
N SER A 114 12.91 -3.41 13.92
CA SER A 114 13.53 -3.78 12.63
C SER A 114 14.45 -2.68 12.07
N GLY A 115 14.38 -1.47 12.63
CA GLY A 115 15.21 -0.34 12.19
C GLY A 115 16.72 -0.61 12.32
N PRO A 116 17.24 -1.01 13.49
CA PRO A 116 18.67 -1.26 13.66
C PRO A 116 19.20 -2.40 12.79
N VAL A 117 18.38 -3.45 12.57
CA VAL A 117 18.75 -4.59 11.73
C VAL A 117 18.87 -4.21 10.26
N LEU A 118 17.97 -3.35 9.76
CA LEU A 118 18.03 -2.89 8.37
C LEU A 118 19.21 -1.95 8.15
N VAL A 119 19.46 -1.04 9.07
CA VAL A 119 20.62 -0.13 9.02
C VAL A 119 21.94 -0.93 9.05
N SER A 120 22.05 -1.92 9.93
CA SER A 120 23.26 -2.76 9.98
C SER A 120 23.45 -3.60 8.71
N ARG A 121 22.37 -4.08 8.07
CA ARG A 121 22.46 -4.79 6.78
C ARG A 121 22.94 -3.87 5.66
N ILE A 122 22.40 -2.65 5.58
CA ILE A 122 22.81 -1.65 4.58
C ILE A 122 24.26 -1.23 4.81
N ASP A 123 24.68 -0.99 6.05
CA ASP A 123 26.06 -0.65 6.38
C ASP A 123 27.04 -1.76 6.01
N ASN A 124 26.69 -3.02 6.28
CA ASN A 124 27.50 -4.16 5.88
C ASN A 124 27.60 -4.28 4.36
N TRP A 125 26.48 -4.14 3.66
CA TRP A 125 26.45 -4.18 2.19
C TRP A 125 27.29 -3.06 1.56
N LEU A 126 27.22 -1.83 2.10
CA LEU A 126 28.04 -0.71 1.64
C LEU A 126 29.54 -0.94 1.90
N ARG A 127 29.89 -1.51 3.05
CA ARG A 127 31.27 -1.83 3.39
C ARG A 127 31.85 -2.91 2.47
N ASP A 128 31.07 -3.94 2.19
CA ASP A 128 31.51 -5.02 1.31
C ASP A 128 31.58 -4.55 -0.15
N GLY A 129 30.67 -3.68 -0.59
CA GLY A 129 30.76 -2.99 -1.87
C GLY A 129 32.00 -2.12 -2.00
N ALA A 130 32.34 -1.36 -0.96
CA ALA A 130 33.57 -0.53 -0.93
C ALA A 130 34.86 -1.37 -0.98
N LYS A 131 34.87 -2.51 -0.27
CA LYS A 131 36.01 -3.44 -0.33
C LYS A 131 36.24 -4.01 -1.73
N LEU A 132 35.13 -4.45 -2.37
CA LEU A 132 35.18 -4.96 -3.75
C LEU A 132 35.65 -3.91 -4.76
N ALA A 133 35.16 -2.67 -4.62
CA ALA A 133 35.59 -1.56 -5.46
C ALA A 133 37.09 -1.29 -5.30
N LEU A 134 37.61 -1.30 -4.07
CA LEU A 134 39.03 -1.12 -3.78
C LEU A 134 39.89 -2.28 -4.30
N ALA A 135 39.43 -3.53 -4.16
CA ALA A 135 40.07 -4.72 -4.70
C ALA A 135 40.17 -4.68 -6.23
N SER A 136 39.09 -4.22 -6.89
CA SER A 136 39.03 -4.03 -8.34
C SER A 136 40.06 -2.99 -8.80
N LEU A 137 40.20 -1.86 -8.07
CA LEU A 137 41.15 -0.80 -8.40
C LEU A 137 42.62 -1.23 -8.17
N ARG A 138 42.83 -2.19 -7.27
CA ARG A 138 44.19 -2.77 -7.02
C ARG A 138 44.57 -3.85 -8.02
N GLY A 139 43.72 -4.20 -8.97
CA GLY A 139 44.01 -5.22 -9.97
C GLY A 139 43.81 -6.67 -9.48
N GLU A 140 43.22 -6.87 -8.30
CA GLU A 140 42.97 -8.19 -7.69
C GLU A 140 41.71 -8.88 -8.22
N GLY A 141 41.14 -8.38 -9.30
CA GLY A 141 39.84 -8.77 -9.86
C GLY A 141 39.70 -10.22 -10.39
N ALA A 142 40.79 -10.98 -10.40
CA ALA A 142 40.84 -12.37 -10.90
C ALA A 142 40.99 -13.42 -9.77
N THR A 143 40.95 -13.02 -8.50
CA THR A 143 41.10 -13.97 -7.40
C THR A 143 39.80 -14.74 -7.17
N PRO A 144 39.84 -16.04 -6.80
CA PRO A 144 38.63 -16.83 -6.50
C PRO A 144 37.79 -16.23 -5.35
N GLU A 145 38.42 -15.50 -4.44
CA GLU A 145 37.75 -14.81 -3.34
C GLU A 145 36.94 -13.62 -3.84
N PHE A 146 37.46 -12.83 -4.76
CA PHE A 146 36.78 -11.70 -5.38
C PHE A 146 35.50 -12.14 -6.11
N LEU A 147 35.53 -13.27 -6.82
CA LEU A 147 34.36 -13.81 -7.51
C LEU A 147 33.26 -14.27 -6.54
N ARG A 148 33.64 -14.87 -5.41
CA ARG A 148 32.73 -15.28 -4.35
C ARG A 148 32.05 -14.10 -3.68
N ASP A 149 32.81 -13.07 -3.37
CA ASP A 149 32.32 -11.84 -2.72
C ASP A 149 31.36 -11.07 -3.64
N ARG A 150 31.67 -11.03 -4.94
CA ARG A 150 30.78 -10.46 -5.96
C ARG A 150 29.44 -11.21 -6.06
N GLN A 151 29.47 -12.55 -6.00
CA GLN A 151 28.25 -13.36 -6.01
C GLN A 151 27.42 -13.15 -4.74
N ARG A 152 28.05 -13.03 -3.57
CA ARG A 152 27.36 -12.73 -2.31
C ARG A 152 26.68 -11.36 -2.34
N LEU A 153 27.38 -10.33 -2.79
CA LEU A 153 26.83 -8.98 -2.91
C LEU A 153 25.62 -8.93 -3.87
N ALA A 154 25.67 -9.70 -4.96
CA ALA A 154 24.55 -9.79 -5.89
C ALA A 154 23.34 -10.52 -5.27
N ALA A 155 23.57 -11.56 -4.48
CA ALA A 155 22.52 -12.28 -3.76
C ALA A 155 21.88 -11.39 -2.68
N ASP A 156 22.67 -10.67 -1.88
CA ASP A 156 22.19 -9.75 -0.84
C ASP A 156 21.40 -8.57 -1.44
N ALA A 157 21.79 -8.08 -2.61
CA ALA A 157 21.04 -7.03 -3.32
C ALA A 157 19.67 -7.51 -3.78
N LEU A 158 19.53 -8.78 -4.15
CA LEU A 158 18.24 -9.40 -4.49
C LEU A 158 17.34 -9.60 -3.26
N GLU A 159 17.93 -9.96 -2.11
CA GLU A 159 17.19 -10.07 -0.86
C GLU A 159 16.70 -8.71 -0.32
N LEU A 160 17.46 -7.63 -0.53
CA LEU A 160 17.05 -6.28 -0.12
C LEU A 160 15.89 -5.73 -0.96
N ARG A 161 15.65 -6.28 -2.15
CA ARG A 161 14.58 -5.87 -3.06
C ARG A 161 13.23 -6.54 -2.73
N ASN A 162 13.21 -7.68 -2.07
CA ASN A 162 12.02 -8.43 -1.67
C ASN A 162 11.61 -8.08 -0.22
#